data_f71bfcd2c5db16b88e6cfef056a75ea0
#
_entry.id   f71bfcd2c5db16b88e6cfef056a75ea0
#
_cell.length_a   1.000
_cell.length_b   1.000
_cell.length_c   1.000
_cell.angle_alpha   90.00
_cell.angle_beta   90.00
_cell.angle_gamma   90.00
#
_symmetry.space_group_name_H-M   'P 1'
#
loop_
_entity.id
_entity.type
_entity.pdbx_description
1 polymer ?
#
loop_
_entity_poly.entity_id
_entity_poly.type
_entity_poly.pdbx_seq_one_letter_code
_entity_poly.pdbx_strand_id
1 'polypeptide(L)'
;MNTNVNKTTGGLKSVGESSDSFKINYPAIYAGASATKINFYSGKPDLFNLYKPGEERGQRICFVSDSEVSKLPTLSAFFAEFNSGKCGSDISVIIDAGESNKTIQSVLEITRAALDAGFGRNDLFVAIGGGVICDITGFAASIFKRGAAVNFVPTTLLAMVDAAIGGKTGCDFNSYKNMIGAFFPACRIDFYTDFVKSLSDAQYRSGLAEA
;
A
#
# COMPACT_ATOMS: atom_id res chain seq x y z
N MET A 1 -4.33 -12.15 -20.79
CA MET A 1 -5.39 -11.88 -19.80
C MET A 1 -6.19 -10.67 -20.28
N ASN A 2 -7.48 -10.82 -20.59
CA ASN A 2 -8.30 -9.65 -20.97
C ASN A 2 -8.73 -8.91 -19.70
N THR A 3 -8.04 -7.85 -19.36
CA THR A 3 -8.45 -6.90 -18.32
C THR A 3 -9.31 -5.83 -18.96
N ASN A 4 -10.61 -5.78 -18.63
CA ASN A 4 -11.44 -4.66 -19.02
C ASN A 4 -11.11 -3.44 -18.17
N VAL A 5 -10.54 -2.41 -18.79
CA VAL A 5 -10.23 -1.13 -18.14
C VAL A 5 -11.30 -0.10 -18.53
N ASN A 6 -12.09 0.35 -17.57
CA ASN A 6 -13.05 1.44 -17.79
C ASN A 6 -12.46 2.77 -17.30
N LYS A 7 -12.33 3.75 -18.19
CA LYS A 7 -11.82 5.10 -17.91
C LYS A 7 -12.97 6.05 -17.59
N THR A 8 -12.86 6.76 -16.45
CA THR A 8 -13.72 7.91 -16.12
C THR A 8 -12.86 9.18 -16.10
N THR A 9 -13.05 10.07 -17.07
CA THR A 9 -12.33 11.35 -17.17
C THR A 9 -13.05 12.43 -16.34
N GLY A 10 -12.35 13.06 -15.39
CA GLY A 10 -12.82 14.22 -14.64
C GLY A 10 -11.91 15.43 -14.89
N GLY A 11 -12.49 16.61 -15.06
CA GLY A 11 -11.77 17.86 -15.28
C GLY A 11 -10.87 18.28 -14.11
N LEU A 12 -9.99 19.27 -14.34
CA LEU A 12 -9.05 19.84 -13.37
C LEU A 12 -9.72 20.12 -12.01
N LYS A 13 -9.26 19.42 -10.98
CA LYS A 13 -9.78 19.48 -9.61
C LYS A 13 -8.71 19.96 -8.63
N SER A 14 -9.14 20.46 -7.46
CA SER A 14 -8.32 21.01 -6.40
C SER A 14 -7.28 20.01 -5.84
N VAL A 15 -6.23 20.51 -5.19
CA VAL A 15 -5.18 19.72 -4.51
C VAL A 15 -5.84 18.70 -3.58
N GLY A 16 -5.63 17.40 -3.84
CA GLY A 16 -6.22 16.30 -3.07
C GLY A 16 -7.31 15.49 -3.81
N GLU A 17 -7.81 15.95 -4.98
CA GLU A 17 -8.70 15.16 -5.81
C GLU A 17 -7.93 14.41 -6.90
N SER A 18 -8.29 13.14 -7.17
CA SER A 18 -7.64 12.37 -8.24
C SER A 18 -7.91 13.00 -9.60
N SER A 19 -6.85 13.20 -10.40
CA SER A 19 -6.97 13.74 -11.76
C SER A 19 -7.65 12.74 -12.71
N ASP A 20 -7.37 11.45 -12.51
CA ASP A 20 -7.93 10.35 -13.28
C ASP A 20 -8.16 9.13 -12.37
N SER A 21 -9.17 8.33 -12.68
CA SER A 21 -9.40 7.07 -11.99
C SER A 21 -9.73 5.95 -12.96
N PHE A 22 -9.24 4.74 -12.64
CA PHE A 22 -9.45 3.52 -13.41
C PHE A 22 -9.95 2.41 -12.50
N LYS A 23 -10.59 1.41 -13.09
CA LYS A 23 -11.01 0.20 -12.40
C LYS A 23 -10.45 -1.02 -13.13
N ILE A 24 -9.73 -1.88 -12.41
CA ILE A 24 -9.28 -3.19 -12.89
C ILE A 24 -10.14 -4.26 -12.24
N ASN A 25 -10.73 -5.17 -13.05
CA ASN A 25 -11.47 -6.32 -12.56
C ASN A 25 -10.58 -7.56 -12.60
N TYR A 26 -10.66 -8.39 -11.57
CA TYR A 26 -9.87 -9.61 -11.45
C TYR A 26 -10.76 -10.86 -11.63
N PRO A 27 -10.18 -11.98 -12.08
CA PRO A 27 -10.86 -13.28 -12.08
C PRO A 27 -11.35 -13.67 -10.69
N ALA A 28 -12.49 -14.35 -10.62
CA ALA A 28 -13.07 -14.79 -9.33
C ALA A 28 -12.20 -15.78 -8.53
N ILE A 29 -11.14 -16.31 -9.13
CA ILE A 29 -10.17 -17.18 -8.45
C ILE A 29 -9.25 -16.44 -7.49
N TYR A 30 -9.15 -15.09 -7.61
CA TYR A 30 -8.33 -14.31 -6.70
C TYR A 30 -9.10 -14.07 -5.40
N ALA A 31 -8.43 -14.30 -4.27
CA ALA A 31 -8.90 -13.83 -2.98
C ALA A 31 -8.75 -12.29 -2.91
N GLY A 32 -9.44 -11.63 -1.99
CA GLY A 32 -9.36 -10.18 -1.85
C GLY A 32 -10.41 -9.43 -2.67
N ALA A 33 -10.04 -8.28 -3.22
CA ALA A 33 -10.97 -7.45 -3.98
C ALA A 33 -11.27 -8.06 -5.37
N SER A 34 -12.53 -8.10 -5.75
CA SER A 34 -12.95 -8.49 -7.11
C SER A 34 -12.57 -7.43 -8.15
N ALA A 35 -12.31 -6.21 -7.70
CA ALA A 35 -11.85 -5.09 -8.52
C ALA A 35 -11.04 -4.11 -7.70
N THR A 36 -9.99 -3.55 -8.31
CA THR A 36 -9.17 -2.47 -7.75
C THR A 36 -9.56 -1.14 -8.37
N LYS A 37 -9.78 -0.13 -7.53
CA LYS A 37 -9.88 1.25 -7.97
C LYS A 37 -8.48 1.85 -7.98
N ILE A 38 -8.05 2.40 -9.11
CA ILE A 38 -6.77 3.10 -9.27
C ILE A 38 -7.06 4.60 -9.39
N ASN A 39 -6.39 5.39 -8.57
CA ASN A 39 -6.47 6.84 -8.62
C ASN A 39 -5.08 7.42 -8.89
N PHE A 40 -5.02 8.50 -9.68
CA PHE A 40 -3.80 9.24 -9.93
C PHE A 40 -3.93 10.64 -9.35
N TYR A 41 -2.92 11.05 -8.61
CA TYR A 41 -2.83 12.37 -7.99
C TYR A 41 -1.60 13.09 -8.51
N SER A 42 -1.78 14.34 -8.92
CA SER A 42 -0.68 15.25 -9.20
C SER A 42 -0.35 16.05 -7.93
N GLY A 43 0.95 16.27 -7.68
CA GLY A 43 1.40 17.04 -6.52
C GLY A 43 1.76 16.19 -5.30
N LYS A 44 1.94 16.86 -4.17
CA LYS A 44 2.39 16.22 -2.93
C LYS A 44 1.33 15.29 -2.36
N PRO A 45 1.74 14.12 -1.80
CA PRO A 45 0.81 13.24 -1.11
C PRO A 45 0.14 13.95 0.07
N ASP A 46 -1.18 13.84 0.13
CA ASP A 46 -1.97 14.34 1.25
C ASP A 46 -2.73 13.18 1.89
N LEU A 47 -1.99 12.38 2.65
CA LEU A 47 -2.53 11.19 3.29
C LEU A 47 -3.44 11.52 4.48
N PHE A 48 -3.28 12.70 5.10
CA PHE A 48 -4.18 13.16 6.14
C PHE A 48 -5.60 13.35 5.61
N ASN A 49 -5.75 14.05 4.49
CA ASN A 49 -7.07 14.23 3.88
C ASN A 49 -7.60 12.96 3.24
N LEU A 50 -6.72 12.10 2.71
CA LEU A 50 -7.14 10.87 2.04
C LEU A 50 -7.66 9.81 3.01
N TYR A 51 -6.99 9.64 4.14
CA TYR A 51 -7.28 8.57 5.11
C TYR A 51 -7.85 9.07 6.44
N LYS A 52 -7.64 10.35 6.78
CA LYS A 52 -8.14 11.01 7.99
C LYS A 52 -7.90 10.17 9.27
N PRO A 53 -6.64 9.86 9.59
CA PRO A 53 -6.33 9.02 10.73
C PRO A 53 -6.88 9.62 12.03
N GLY A 54 -7.38 8.76 12.92
CA GLY A 54 -7.99 9.17 14.19
C GLY A 54 -9.45 9.59 14.12
N GLU A 55 -10.05 9.78 12.95
CA GLU A 55 -11.48 10.02 12.83
C GLU A 55 -12.30 8.75 13.14
N GLU A 56 -13.43 8.90 13.82
CA GLU A 56 -14.38 7.81 14.02
C GLU A 56 -15.10 7.47 12.72
N ARG A 57 -14.77 6.30 12.13
CA ARG A 57 -15.37 5.83 10.85
C ARG A 57 -15.83 4.38 10.88
N GLY A 58 -15.88 3.78 12.08
CA GLY A 58 -16.27 2.37 12.23
C GLY A 58 -15.31 1.35 11.63
N GLN A 59 -14.17 1.80 11.08
CA GLN A 59 -13.10 0.99 10.50
C GLN A 59 -11.75 1.56 10.94
N ARG A 60 -10.89 0.74 11.52
CA ARG A 60 -9.52 1.11 11.90
C ARG A 60 -8.58 0.92 10.73
N ILE A 61 -7.48 1.68 10.70
CA ILE A 61 -6.48 1.58 9.66
C ILE A 61 -5.11 1.25 10.26
N CYS A 62 -4.49 0.20 9.74
CA CYS A 62 -3.09 -0.15 9.98
C CYS A 62 -2.24 0.37 8.82
N PHE A 63 -1.50 1.44 9.03
CA PHE A 63 -0.57 1.98 8.07
C PHE A 63 0.78 1.26 8.19
N VAL A 64 1.27 0.70 7.09
CA VAL A 64 2.56 0.00 7.04
C VAL A 64 3.50 0.75 6.11
N SER A 65 4.71 1.01 6.59
CA SER A 65 5.76 1.65 5.79
C SER A 65 7.13 1.09 6.17
N ASP A 66 8.17 1.59 5.53
CA ASP A 66 9.54 1.29 5.93
C ASP A 66 10.25 2.48 6.54
N SER A 67 11.41 2.19 7.16
CA SER A 67 12.21 3.15 7.92
C SER A 67 12.80 4.29 7.08
N GLU A 68 12.85 4.17 5.76
CA GLU A 68 13.32 5.23 4.86
C GLU A 68 12.14 6.03 4.30
N VAL A 69 11.09 5.36 3.82
CA VAL A 69 9.89 6.01 3.28
C VAL A 69 9.18 6.84 4.34
N SER A 70 9.08 6.35 5.58
CA SER A 70 8.44 7.07 6.68
C SER A 70 9.13 8.41 7.03
N LYS A 71 10.42 8.55 6.69
CA LYS A 71 11.20 9.78 6.92
C LYS A 71 11.17 10.77 5.76
N LEU A 72 10.58 10.41 4.62
CA LEU A 72 10.47 11.34 3.50
C LEU A 72 9.80 12.64 3.96
N PRO A 73 10.28 13.82 3.51
CA PRO A 73 9.72 15.11 3.92
C PRO A 73 8.20 15.24 3.72
N THR A 74 7.66 14.49 2.77
CA THR A 74 6.23 14.44 2.46
C THR A 74 5.42 13.52 3.38
N LEU A 75 6.08 12.63 4.13
CA LEU A 75 5.44 11.61 4.96
C LEU A 75 5.82 11.68 6.44
N SER A 76 6.94 12.31 6.77
CA SER A 76 7.44 12.35 8.14
C SER A 76 6.45 12.94 9.14
N ALA A 77 5.75 14.02 8.76
CA ALA A 77 4.71 14.61 9.59
C ALA A 77 3.52 13.66 9.78
N PHE A 78 3.13 12.92 8.74
CA PHE A 78 2.06 11.94 8.81
C PHE A 78 2.38 10.82 9.82
N PHE A 79 3.56 10.22 9.73
CA PHE A 79 3.96 9.16 10.67
C PHE A 79 4.25 9.66 12.08
N ALA A 80 4.67 10.92 12.26
CA ALA A 80 4.89 11.51 13.58
C ALA A 80 3.59 11.62 14.41
N GLU A 81 2.43 11.77 13.77
CA GLU A 81 1.13 11.84 14.47
C GLU A 81 0.80 10.54 15.23
N PHE A 82 1.22 9.38 14.72
CA PHE A 82 1.01 8.10 15.41
C PHE A 82 1.81 8.02 16.72
N ASN A 83 3.02 8.60 16.74
CA ASN A 83 3.84 8.66 17.94
C ASN A 83 3.28 9.64 18.99
N SER A 84 2.46 10.59 18.57
CA SER A 84 1.81 11.58 19.44
C SER A 84 0.51 11.08 20.09
N GLY A 85 0.01 9.90 19.72
CA GLY A 85 -1.25 9.34 20.20
C GLY A 85 -2.51 10.02 19.66
N LYS A 86 -2.39 10.87 18.63
CA LYS A 86 -3.51 11.62 18.05
C LYS A 86 -4.34 10.83 17.04
N CYS A 87 -3.87 9.64 16.64
CA CYS A 87 -4.51 8.84 15.60
C CYS A 87 -5.59 7.88 16.11
N GLY A 88 -6.07 8.06 17.36
CA GLY A 88 -7.16 7.26 17.92
C GLY A 88 -6.82 5.77 17.97
N SER A 89 -7.65 4.95 17.32
CA SER A 89 -7.46 3.50 17.22
C SER A 89 -6.72 3.04 15.95
N ASP A 90 -6.30 3.98 15.10
CA ASP A 90 -5.42 3.67 13.95
C ASP A 90 -3.98 3.48 14.43
N ILE A 91 -3.25 2.62 13.74
CA ILE A 91 -1.85 2.31 14.08
C ILE A 91 -0.92 2.48 12.88
N SER A 92 0.37 2.65 13.16
CA SER A 92 1.42 2.53 12.15
C SER A 92 2.43 1.44 12.52
N VAL A 93 2.91 0.71 11.53
CA VAL A 93 3.97 -0.30 11.64
C VAL A 93 5.08 0.10 10.69
N ILE A 94 6.28 0.27 11.20
CA ILE A 94 7.45 0.66 10.40
C ILE A 94 8.42 -0.51 10.38
N ILE A 95 8.59 -1.11 9.22
CA ILE A 95 9.53 -2.21 8.95
C ILE A 95 10.89 -1.62 8.56
N ASP A 96 11.97 -2.28 8.88
CA ASP A 96 13.27 -1.85 8.39
C ASP A 96 13.34 -1.89 6.85
N ALA A 97 13.92 -0.85 6.24
CA ALA A 97 14.01 -0.76 4.79
C ALA A 97 14.94 -1.83 4.20
N GLY A 98 14.65 -2.25 2.99
CA GLY A 98 15.47 -3.16 2.20
C GLY A 98 14.85 -4.52 1.91
N GLU A 99 15.32 -5.15 0.84
CA GLU A 99 14.83 -6.46 0.36
C GLU A 99 15.03 -7.56 1.39
N SER A 100 16.06 -7.48 2.23
CA SER A 100 16.31 -8.44 3.33
C SER A 100 15.16 -8.54 4.33
N ASN A 101 14.29 -7.55 4.38
CA ASN A 101 13.12 -7.51 5.26
C ASN A 101 11.83 -7.97 4.58
N LYS A 102 11.91 -8.45 3.33
CA LYS A 102 10.79 -9.11 2.64
C LYS A 102 10.62 -10.54 3.15
N THR A 103 10.31 -10.69 4.43
CA THR A 103 10.32 -11.98 5.14
C THR A 103 8.96 -12.31 5.75
N ILE A 104 8.77 -13.61 6.08
CA ILE A 104 7.59 -14.04 6.83
C ILE A 104 7.55 -13.41 8.22
N GLN A 105 8.70 -13.10 8.83
CA GLN A 105 8.79 -12.45 10.13
C GLN A 105 8.17 -11.06 10.06
N SER A 106 8.49 -10.27 9.03
CA SER A 106 7.89 -8.94 8.79
C SER A 106 6.37 -9.03 8.58
N VAL A 107 5.90 -10.04 7.85
CA VAL A 107 4.46 -10.31 7.69
C VAL A 107 3.79 -10.61 9.03
N LEU A 108 4.43 -11.42 9.87
CA LEU A 108 3.93 -11.76 11.21
C LEU A 108 3.98 -10.55 12.16
N GLU A 109 4.97 -9.68 12.04
CA GLU A 109 5.05 -8.42 12.81
C GLU A 109 3.86 -7.52 12.51
N ILE A 110 3.56 -7.27 11.23
CA ILE A 110 2.38 -6.50 10.81
C ILE A 110 1.09 -7.14 11.35
N THR A 111 0.97 -8.46 11.21
CA THR A 111 -0.19 -9.22 11.68
C THR A 111 -0.36 -9.11 13.20
N ARG A 112 0.73 -9.23 13.96
CA ARG A 112 0.72 -9.13 15.42
C ARG A 112 0.32 -7.74 15.88
N ALA A 113 0.92 -6.69 15.32
CA ALA A 113 0.59 -5.31 15.66
C ALA A 113 -0.92 -5.03 15.47
N ALA A 114 -1.51 -5.50 14.37
CA ALA A 114 -2.94 -5.39 14.13
C ALA A 114 -3.78 -6.18 15.14
N LEU A 115 -3.34 -7.40 15.54
CA LEU A 115 -4.03 -8.21 16.56
C LEU A 115 -3.99 -7.54 17.93
N ASP A 116 -2.83 -7.05 18.36
CA ASP A 116 -2.62 -6.41 19.66
C ASP A 116 -3.43 -5.11 19.78
N ALA A 117 -3.61 -4.38 18.66
CA ALA A 117 -4.49 -3.23 18.57
C ALA A 117 -5.99 -3.59 18.42
N GLY A 118 -6.34 -4.88 18.47
CA GLY A 118 -7.72 -5.36 18.46
C GLY A 118 -8.41 -5.28 17.09
N PHE A 119 -7.66 -5.23 15.97
CA PHE A 119 -8.23 -5.16 14.62
C PHE A 119 -9.16 -6.34 14.32
N GLY A 120 -10.23 -6.05 13.60
CA GLY A 120 -11.17 -7.02 13.04
C GLY A 120 -10.97 -7.29 11.56
N ARG A 121 -11.78 -8.19 11.00
CA ARG A 121 -11.73 -8.52 9.57
C ARG A 121 -12.14 -7.34 8.67
N ASN A 122 -12.95 -6.43 9.18
CA ASN A 122 -13.46 -5.28 8.44
C ASN A 122 -12.52 -4.07 8.49
N ASP A 123 -11.41 -4.17 9.23
CA ASP A 123 -10.42 -3.10 9.30
C ASP A 123 -9.52 -3.12 8.06
N LEU A 124 -8.79 -2.03 7.82
CA LEU A 124 -8.05 -1.78 6.60
C LEU A 124 -6.53 -1.79 6.86
N PHE A 125 -5.79 -2.43 5.98
CA PHE A 125 -4.34 -2.27 5.89
C PHE A 125 -4.00 -1.30 4.76
N VAL A 126 -3.04 -0.41 4.98
CA VAL A 126 -2.56 0.54 3.97
C VAL A 126 -1.05 0.45 3.87
N ALA A 127 -0.56 -0.06 2.74
CA ALA A 127 0.87 -0.08 2.43
C ALA A 127 1.30 1.27 1.84
N ILE A 128 2.29 1.91 2.44
CA ILE A 128 2.90 3.15 1.94
C ILE A 128 4.38 2.87 1.73
N GLY A 129 4.80 2.53 0.51
CA GLY A 129 6.17 2.10 0.29
C GLY A 129 6.46 1.57 -1.10
N GLY A 130 7.64 1.01 -1.27
CA GLY A 130 8.04 0.29 -2.48
C GLY A 130 7.42 -1.10 -2.57
N GLY A 131 7.88 -1.91 -3.54
CA GLY A 131 7.38 -3.26 -3.80
C GLY A 131 7.43 -4.16 -2.57
N VAL A 132 8.50 -4.11 -1.77
CA VAL A 132 8.62 -4.91 -0.53
C VAL A 132 7.45 -4.65 0.40
N ILE A 133 7.16 -3.37 0.69
CA ILE A 133 6.08 -2.99 1.61
C ILE A 133 4.70 -3.36 1.04
N CYS A 134 4.47 -3.16 -0.26
CA CYS A 134 3.23 -3.59 -0.90
C CYS A 134 3.03 -5.10 -0.77
N ASP A 135 4.07 -5.90 -1.06
CA ASP A 135 4.03 -7.35 -1.05
C ASP A 135 3.76 -7.92 0.35
N ILE A 136 4.56 -7.52 1.36
CA ILE A 136 4.40 -8.04 2.72
C ILE A 136 3.11 -7.57 3.39
N THR A 137 2.68 -6.33 3.13
CA THR A 137 1.42 -5.81 3.69
C THR A 137 0.21 -6.48 3.04
N GLY A 138 0.22 -6.64 1.72
CA GLY A 138 -0.82 -7.36 1.00
C GLY A 138 -0.93 -8.80 1.46
N PHE A 139 0.21 -9.47 1.69
CA PHE A 139 0.22 -10.83 2.20
C PHE A 139 -0.26 -10.90 3.66
N ALA A 140 0.17 -9.97 4.53
CA ALA A 140 -0.35 -9.88 5.90
C ALA A 140 -1.88 -9.72 5.91
N ALA A 141 -2.42 -8.80 5.10
CA ALA A 141 -3.87 -8.61 4.95
C ALA A 141 -4.58 -9.87 4.45
N SER A 142 -3.97 -10.62 3.51
CA SER A 142 -4.57 -11.84 2.94
C SER A 142 -4.76 -12.95 3.98
N ILE A 143 -3.83 -13.08 4.92
CA ILE A 143 -3.88 -14.12 5.97
C ILE A 143 -4.56 -13.63 7.25
N PHE A 144 -4.60 -12.30 7.49
CA PHE A 144 -5.22 -11.72 8.68
C PHE A 144 -6.70 -12.07 8.77
N LYS A 145 -7.08 -12.86 9.76
CA LYS A 145 -8.47 -13.32 9.97
C LYS A 145 -9.13 -13.88 8.70
N ARG A 146 -8.35 -14.52 7.83
CA ARG A 146 -8.75 -15.10 6.52
C ARG A 146 -9.10 -14.07 5.46
N GLY A 147 -8.50 -12.90 5.52
CA GLY A 147 -8.62 -11.82 4.56
C GLY A 147 -9.22 -10.55 5.17
N ALA A 148 -8.46 -9.46 5.11
CA ALA A 148 -8.88 -8.10 5.43
C ALA A 148 -8.62 -7.20 4.22
N ALA A 149 -9.29 -6.04 4.15
CA ALA A 149 -9.07 -5.10 3.06
C ALA A 149 -7.65 -4.53 3.07
N VAL A 150 -7.08 -4.29 1.87
CA VAL A 150 -5.79 -3.62 1.72
C VAL A 150 -5.86 -2.55 0.63
N ASN A 151 -5.20 -1.42 0.86
CA ASN A 151 -4.93 -0.37 -0.12
C ASN A 151 -3.43 -0.17 -0.27
N PHE A 152 -3.00 0.27 -1.45
CA PHE A 152 -1.60 0.57 -1.72
C PHE A 152 -1.39 2.04 -2.08
N VAL A 153 -0.32 2.62 -1.54
CA VAL A 153 0.25 3.92 -1.89
C VAL A 153 1.71 3.67 -2.29
N PRO A 154 1.96 3.20 -3.53
CA PRO A 154 3.31 2.86 -3.96
C PRO A 154 4.16 4.12 -4.10
N THR A 155 5.39 4.07 -3.58
CA THR A 155 6.32 5.21 -3.55
C THR A 155 7.49 5.07 -4.51
N THR A 156 7.64 3.91 -5.17
CA THR A 156 8.67 3.69 -6.20
C THR A 156 8.03 3.45 -7.56
N LEU A 157 8.73 3.84 -8.64
CA LEU A 157 8.22 3.62 -9.98
C LEU A 157 8.00 2.13 -10.27
N LEU A 158 8.93 1.26 -9.85
CA LEU A 158 8.79 -0.19 -9.97
C LEU A 158 7.51 -0.71 -9.29
N ALA A 159 7.22 -0.26 -8.08
CA ALA A 159 5.98 -0.65 -7.41
C ALA A 159 4.72 -0.12 -8.12
N MET A 160 4.81 1.07 -8.73
CA MET A 160 3.69 1.66 -9.47
C MET A 160 3.33 0.88 -10.73
N VAL A 161 4.33 0.31 -11.43
CA VAL A 161 4.12 -0.38 -12.72
C VAL A 161 3.91 -1.88 -12.59
N ASP A 162 4.38 -2.51 -11.49
CA ASP A 162 4.28 -3.97 -11.29
C ASP A 162 3.63 -4.33 -9.93
N ALA A 163 4.35 -4.20 -8.82
CA ALA A 163 3.98 -4.83 -7.56
C ALA A 163 2.60 -4.42 -7.02
N ALA A 164 2.21 -3.15 -7.16
CA ALA A 164 0.92 -2.67 -6.66
C ALA A 164 -0.26 -3.11 -7.53
N ILE A 165 -0.05 -3.33 -8.85
CA ILE A 165 -1.13 -3.59 -9.81
C ILE A 165 -1.39 -5.09 -9.97
N GLY A 166 -0.34 -5.92 -9.91
CA GLY A 166 -0.40 -7.34 -10.27
C GLY A 166 -1.24 -8.22 -9.35
N GLY A 167 -1.63 -7.72 -8.17
CA GLY A 167 -2.38 -8.50 -7.18
C GLY A 167 -1.58 -9.65 -6.57
N LYS A 168 -0.29 -9.76 -6.88
CA LYS A 168 0.62 -10.72 -6.27
C LYS A 168 1.14 -10.13 -4.97
N THR A 169 1.05 -10.89 -3.89
CA THR A 169 1.56 -10.48 -2.57
C THR A 169 2.33 -11.63 -1.96
N GLY A 170 3.38 -11.36 -1.19
CA GLY A 170 4.17 -12.44 -0.63
C GLY A 170 5.48 -11.98 0.00
N CYS A 171 6.27 -12.98 0.38
CA CYS A 171 7.59 -12.78 0.96
C CYS A 171 8.57 -13.87 0.50
N ASP A 172 9.83 -13.61 0.76
CA ASP A 172 10.91 -14.54 0.49
C ASP A 172 10.98 -15.62 1.58
N PHE A 173 11.49 -16.80 1.23
CA PHE A 173 11.65 -17.92 2.15
C PHE A 173 12.89 -18.72 1.82
N ASN A 174 13.75 -18.97 2.82
CA ASN A 174 14.97 -19.77 2.70
C ASN A 174 15.83 -19.37 1.47
N SER A 175 16.09 -18.08 1.29
CA SER A 175 16.85 -17.53 0.16
C SER A 175 16.16 -17.63 -1.22
N TYR A 176 14.96 -18.15 -1.30
CA TYR A 176 14.15 -18.16 -2.51
C TYR A 176 13.22 -16.94 -2.51
N LYS A 177 13.21 -16.19 -3.62
CA LYS A 177 12.37 -14.99 -3.76
C LYS A 177 10.91 -15.35 -4.01
N ASN A 178 10.00 -14.59 -3.39
CA ASN A 178 8.54 -14.63 -3.63
C ASN A 178 7.93 -16.04 -3.46
N MET A 179 8.46 -16.86 -2.54
CA MET A 179 8.09 -18.27 -2.45
C MET A 179 6.80 -18.51 -1.66
N ILE A 180 6.48 -17.63 -0.73
CA ILE A 180 5.26 -17.71 0.08
C ILE A 180 4.41 -16.48 -0.20
N GLY A 181 3.15 -16.65 -0.60
CA GLY A 181 2.29 -15.53 -0.91
C GLY A 181 0.89 -15.93 -1.35
N ALA A 182 0.15 -14.93 -1.78
CA ALA A 182 -1.21 -15.07 -2.27
C ALA A 182 -1.47 -14.14 -3.46
N PHE A 183 -2.45 -14.51 -4.31
CA PHE A 183 -3.05 -13.55 -5.22
C PHE A 183 -4.14 -12.80 -4.46
N PHE A 184 -3.80 -11.59 -4.02
CA PHE A 184 -4.66 -10.78 -3.17
C PHE A 184 -4.66 -9.30 -3.61
N PRO A 185 -5.48 -8.97 -4.63
CA PRO A 185 -5.57 -7.60 -5.15
C PRO A 185 -6.01 -6.61 -4.09
N ALA A 186 -5.43 -5.41 -4.13
CA ALA A 186 -5.84 -4.30 -3.29
C ALA A 186 -7.25 -3.80 -3.67
N CYS A 187 -7.98 -3.25 -2.71
CA CYS A 187 -9.27 -2.57 -2.98
C CYS A 187 -9.03 -1.25 -3.72
N ARG A 188 -7.95 -0.55 -3.39
CA ARG A 188 -7.59 0.74 -3.97
C ARG A 188 -6.08 0.89 -4.07
N ILE A 189 -5.64 1.57 -5.13
CA ILE A 189 -4.25 2.00 -5.32
C ILE A 189 -4.27 3.51 -5.59
N ASP A 190 -3.47 4.23 -4.82
CA ASP A 190 -3.36 5.68 -4.91
C ASP A 190 -1.95 6.06 -5.37
N PHE A 191 -1.80 6.45 -6.64
CA PHE A 191 -0.54 6.89 -7.24
C PHE A 191 -0.34 8.39 -7.05
N TYR A 192 0.73 8.76 -6.35
CA TYR A 192 1.21 10.14 -6.27
C TYR A 192 2.49 10.28 -7.09
N THR A 193 2.42 10.96 -8.22
CA THR A 193 3.57 11.10 -9.13
C THR A 193 4.75 11.82 -8.50
N ASP A 194 4.52 12.63 -7.47
CA ASP A 194 5.59 13.34 -6.75
C ASP A 194 6.54 12.41 -5.99
N PHE A 195 6.14 11.19 -5.64
CA PHE A 195 7.07 10.22 -5.05
C PHE A 195 8.23 9.85 -6.00
N VAL A 196 7.98 9.85 -7.29
CA VAL A 196 9.03 9.55 -8.30
C VAL A 196 10.20 10.53 -8.21
N LYS A 197 9.96 11.77 -7.78
CA LYS A 197 10.99 12.80 -7.60
C LYS A 197 11.95 12.52 -6.44
N SER A 198 11.56 11.64 -5.51
CA SER A 198 12.39 11.25 -4.36
C SER A 198 13.31 10.06 -4.64
N LEU A 199 13.17 9.42 -5.80
CA LEU A 199 13.93 8.23 -6.17
C LEU A 199 15.36 8.59 -6.61
N SER A 200 16.32 7.74 -6.26
CA SER A 200 17.64 7.78 -6.90
C SER A 200 17.55 7.40 -8.39
N ASP A 201 18.54 7.82 -9.18
CA ASP A 201 18.62 7.45 -10.60
C ASP A 201 18.55 5.94 -10.82
N ALA A 202 19.17 5.15 -9.94
CA ALA A 202 19.15 3.69 -10.03
C ALA A 202 17.74 3.13 -9.81
N GLN A 203 17.03 3.61 -8.79
CA GLN A 203 15.64 3.20 -8.51
C GLN A 203 14.68 3.62 -9.63
N TYR A 204 14.86 4.83 -10.18
CA TYR A 204 14.06 5.31 -11.28
C TYR A 204 14.26 4.45 -12.55
N ARG A 205 15.53 4.17 -12.92
CA ARG A 205 15.86 3.31 -14.06
C ARG A 205 15.37 1.88 -13.88
N SER A 206 15.41 1.33 -12.67
CA SER A 206 14.85 0.01 -12.38
C SER A 206 13.35 -0.05 -12.68
N GLY A 207 12.60 0.96 -12.30
CA GLY A 207 11.16 1.04 -12.62
C GLY A 207 10.89 1.23 -14.11
N LEU A 208 11.74 1.98 -14.84
CA LEU A 208 11.61 2.14 -16.29
C LEU A 208 11.89 0.84 -17.06
N ALA A 209 12.75 -0.03 -16.54
CA ALA A 209 13.06 -1.30 -17.19
C ALA A 209 11.89 -2.30 -17.10
N GLU A 210 10.98 -2.13 -16.16
CA GLU A 210 9.79 -2.96 -15.99
C GLU A 210 8.56 -2.41 -16.74
N ALA A 211 8.56 -1.11 -17.06
CA ALA A 211 7.45 -0.45 -17.75
C ALA A 211 7.49 -0.69 -19.26
#